data_b4f92b1214ae78494b464fea2d160dba
#
_entry.id   b4f92b1214ae78494b464fea2d160dba
#
_cell.length_a   1.000
_cell.length_b   1.000
_cell.length_c   1.000
_cell.angle_alpha   90.00
_cell.angle_beta   90.00
_cell.angle_gamma   90.00
#
_symmetry.space_group_name_H-M   'P 1'
#
loop_
_entity.id
_entity.type
_entity.pdbx_description
1 polymer ?
#
loop_
_entity_poly.entity_id
_entity_poly.type
_entity_poly.pdbx_seq_one_letter_code
_entity_poly.pdbx_strand_id
1 'polypeptide(L)'
;MKVLSLDLATKTGWAYNEPSINGGVWDLKPKRGSSEGMKQIKLRSMLQDFKNTVGKIDLIVYEKPAGRFMVGVISVAELVSVVKVFCEDEGIEYTSYRPTEIKKWATGKGNSNKVKMLEEARLRWPEINIIDDNMADAMLMLAMTQSDFVL
;
A
#
# COMPACT_ATOMS: atom_id res chain seq x y z
N MET A 1 5.18 -11.71 -12.42
CA MET A 1 4.40 -11.78 -11.18
C MET A 1 3.56 -10.53 -11.04
N LYS A 2 2.29 -10.68 -10.74
CA LYS A 2 1.34 -9.56 -10.57
C LYS A 2 1.28 -9.15 -9.11
N VAL A 3 1.72 -7.93 -8.80
CA VAL A 3 1.92 -7.45 -7.45
C VAL A 3 1.03 -6.24 -7.16
N LEU A 4 0.30 -6.29 -6.06
CA LEU A 4 -0.43 -5.16 -5.48
C LEU A 4 0.32 -4.68 -4.25
N SER A 5 0.68 -3.42 -4.22
CA SER A 5 1.37 -2.76 -3.11
C SER A 5 0.42 -1.81 -2.39
N LEU A 6 0.41 -1.85 -1.06
CA LEU A 6 -0.53 -1.11 -0.23
C LEU A 6 0.20 -0.32 0.87
N ASP A 7 0.01 0.99 0.87
CA ASP A 7 0.34 1.85 2.01
C ASP A 7 -0.93 2.07 2.82
N LEU A 8 -1.12 1.24 3.85
CA LEU A 8 -2.36 1.14 4.61
C LEU A 8 -2.56 2.33 5.55
N ALA A 9 -3.62 3.06 5.31
CA ALA A 9 -4.05 4.23 6.08
C ALA A 9 -5.53 4.46 5.82
N THR A 10 -6.14 5.45 6.49
CA THR A 10 -7.52 5.86 6.16
C THR A 10 -7.64 6.22 4.68
N LYS A 11 -6.64 6.89 4.13
CA LYS A 11 -6.48 7.03 2.68
C LYS A 11 -5.37 6.08 2.24
N THR A 12 -5.74 4.87 1.87
CA THR A 12 -4.80 3.82 1.49
C THR A 12 -4.24 4.08 0.10
N GLY A 13 -2.93 4.26 0.02
CA GLY A 13 -2.24 4.29 -1.26
C GLY A 13 -2.11 2.87 -1.82
N TRP A 14 -2.33 2.72 -3.11
CA TRP A 14 -2.14 1.44 -3.78
C TRP A 14 -1.36 1.61 -5.08
N ALA A 15 -0.65 0.56 -5.47
CA ALA A 15 0.03 0.48 -6.76
C ALA A 15 0.00 -0.95 -7.29
N TYR A 16 -0.10 -1.10 -8.60
CA TYR A 16 -0.17 -2.39 -9.27
C TYR A 16 0.70 -2.36 -10.52
N ASN A 17 1.32 -3.47 -10.89
CA ASN A 17 2.34 -3.50 -11.94
C ASN A 17 1.84 -3.95 -13.32
N GLU A 18 0.55 -4.19 -13.51
CA GLU A 18 0.02 -4.68 -14.79
C GLU A 18 -1.08 -3.76 -15.35
N PRO A 19 -1.10 -3.50 -16.66
CA PRO A 19 -0.10 -3.88 -17.68
C PRO A 19 1.21 -3.09 -17.56
N SER A 20 1.17 -1.97 -16.89
CA SER A 20 2.32 -1.14 -16.48
C SER A 20 2.02 -0.57 -15.11
N ILE A 21 3.03 0.00 -14.44
CA ILE A 21 2.82 0.56 -13.11
C ILE A 21 1.71 1.62 -13.13
N ASN A 22 0.77 1.47 -12.22
CA ASN A 22 -0.33 2.40 -12.00
C ASN A 22 -0.67 2.39 -10.52
N GLY A 23 -1.43 3.38 -10.07
CA GLY A 23 -1.77 3.49 -8.65
C GLY A 23 -2.87 4.50 -8.40
N GLY A 24 -3.21 4.63 -7.14
CA GLY A 24 -4.26 5.54 -6.70
C GLY A 24 -4.39 5.56 -5.20
N VAL A 25 -5.52 6.04 -4.74
CA VAL A 25 -5.85 6.14 -3.32
C VAL A 25 -7.26 5.61 -3.10
N TRP A 26 -7.41 4.76 -2.09
CA TRP A 26 -8.73 4.31 -1.60
C TRP A 26 -9.05 5.08 -0.32
N ASP A 27 -10.16 5.78 -0.31
CA ASP A 27 -10.65 6.47 0.88
C ASP A 27 -11.49 5.50 1.71
N LEU A 28 -10.94 5.08 2.85
CA LEU A 28 -11.60 4.14 3.76
C LEU A 28 -12.38 4.86 4.86
N LYS A 29 -12.46 6.19 4.81
CA LYS A 29 -13.14 6.96 5.86
C LYS A 29 -14.60 6.50 6.00
N PRO A 30 -15.02 6.02 7.20
CA PRO A 30 -16.40 5.62 7.41
C PRO A 30 -17.34 6.82 7.37
N LYS A 31 -18.60 6.58 7.04
CA LYS A 31 -19.64 7.59 7.17
C LYS A 31 -19.78 7.98 8.63
N ARG A 32 -20.13 9.26 8.88
CA ARG A 32 -20.40 9.76 10.23
C ARG A 32 -21.44 8.89 10.94
N GLY A 33 -21.14 8.50 12.19
CA GLY A 33 -21.98 7.62 12.98
C GLY A 33 -21.81 6.12 12.71
N SER A 34 -20.88 5.73 11.85
CA SER A 34 -20.55 4.33 11.60
C SER A 34 -19.80 3.72 12.76
N SER A 35 -19.96 2.40 12.94
CA SER A 35 -19.20 1.63 13.92
C SER A 35 -17.74 1.42 13.48
N GLU A 36 -16.88 1.09 14.46
CA GLU A 36 -15.43 1.00 14.26
C GLU A 36 -14.99 0.02 13.17
N GLY A 37 -15.72 -1.06 13.00
CA GLY A 37 -15.38 -2.08 12.00
C GLY A 37 -15.62 -1.70 10.55
N MET A 38 -16.30 -0.59 10.27
CA MET A 38 -16.67 -0.22 8.91
C MET A 38 -15.46 0.13 8.04
N LYS A 39 -14.40 0.65 8.61
CA LYS A 39 -13.16 0.94 7.90
C LYS A 39 -12.52 -0.36 7.36
N GLN A 40 -12.49 -1.40 8.17
CA GLN A 40 -11.99 -2.72 7.78
C GLN A 40 -12.87 -3.36 6.72
N ILE A 41 -14.19 -3.23 6.84
CA ILE A 41 -15.12 -3.74 5.83
C ILE A 41 -14.91 -3.02 4.48
N LYS A 42 -14.70 -1.71 4.50
CA LYS A 42 -14.40 -0.95 3.27
C LYS A 42 -13.12 -1.46 2.61
N LEU A 43 -12.06 -1.68 3.39
CA LEU A 43 -10.82 -2.22 2.84
C LEU A 43 -11.04 -3.59 2.20
N ARG A 44 -11.73 -4.49 2.89
CA ARG A 44 -12.03 -5.82 2.37
C ARG A 44 -12.81 -5.73 1.05
N SER A 45 -13.78 -4.86 0.99
CA SER A 45 -14.59 -4.62 -0.21
C SER A 45 -13.73 -4.09 -1.37
N MET A 46 -12.86 -3.13 -1.10
CA MET A 46 -11.96 -2.57 -2.12
C MET A 46 -10.98 -3.62 -2.66
N LEU A 47 -10.44 -4.46 -1.79
CA LEU A 47 -9.56 -5.55 -2.20
C LEU A 47 -10.28 -6.55 -3.11
N GLN A 48 -11.51 -6.92 -2.76
CA GLN A 48 -12.30 -7.84 -3.56
C GLN A 48 -12.65 -7.24 -4.92
N ASP A 49 -13.08 -5.98 -4.95
CA ASP A 49 -13.41 -5.28 -6.19
C ASP A 49 -12.18 -5.16 -7.09
N PHE A 50 -11.03 -4.84 -6.51
CA PHE A 50 -9.78 -4.75 -7.24
C PHE A 50 -9.40 -6.09 -7.88
N LYS A 51 -9.43 -7.17 -7.10
CA LYS A 51 -9.15 -8.51 -7.61
C LYS A 51 -10.12 -8.90 -8.74
N ASN A 52 -11.40 -8.61 -8.57
CA ASN A 52 -12.40 -8.89 -9.60
C ASN A 52 -12.13 -8.12 -10.89
N THR A 53 -11.64 -6.88 -10.78
CA THR A 53 -11.32 -6.03 -11.92
C THR A 53 -10.08 -6.49 -12.66
N VAL A 54 -8.99 -6.77 -11.93
CA VAL A 54 -7.70 -7.14 -12.55
C VAL A 54 -7.57 -8.62 -12.89
N GLY A 55 -8.38 -9.47 -12.27
CA GLY A 55 -8.43 -10.91 -12.51
C GLY A 55 -7.43 -11.72 -11.71
N LYS A 56 -6.21 -11.25 -11.50
CA LYS A 56 -5.17 -12.02 -10.80
C LYS A 56 -4.26 -11.11 -9.99
N ILE A 57 -3.96 -11.53 -8.77
CA ILE A 57 -2.93 -10.95 -7.91
C ILE A 57 -2.09 -12.12 -7.39
N ASP A 58 -0.79 -12.09 -7.65
CA ASP A 58 0.13 -13.14 -7.17
C ASP A 58 0.66 -12.83 -5.78
N LEU A 59 0.89 -11.55 -5.49
CA LEU A 59 1.51 -11.10 -4.25
C LEU A 59 0.93 -9.76 -3.82
N ILE A 60 0.62 -9.63 -2.54
CA ILE A 60 0.32 -8.33 -1.92
C ILE A 60 1.47 -7.97 -0.99
N VAL A 61 2.02 -6.76 -1.15
CA VAL A 61 3.03 -6.21 -0.25
C VAL A 61 2.46 -5.03 0.50
N TYR A 62 2.86 -4.87 1.76
CA TYR A 62 2.41 -3.76 2.59
C TYR A 62 3.51 -3.32 3.53
N GLU A 63 3.37 -2.12 4.07
CA GLU A 63 4.30 -1.56 5.04
C GLU A 63 3.92 -2.03 6.44
N LYS A 64 4.92 -2.49 7.21
CA LYS A 64 4.71 -2.90 8.61
C LYS A 64 4.22 -1.73 9.46
N PRO A 65 3.28 -1.96 10.38
CA PRO A 65 2.89 -0.92 11.33
C PRO A 65 4.09 -0.41 12.11
N ALA A 66 4.28 0.92 12.11
CA ALA A 66 5.39 1.56 12.80
C ALA A 66 5.01 3.00 13.14
N GLY A 67 5.69 3.56 14.12
CA GLY A 67 5.50 4.94 14.51
C GLY A 67 5.62 5.15 16.01
N ARG A 68 5.58 6.41 16.43
CA ARG A 68 5.70 6.80 17.83
C ARG A 68 4.42 6.63 18.63
N PHE A 69 3.27 6.75 17.96
CA PHE A 69 1.97 6.81 18.63
C PHE A 69 1.24 5.49 18.48
N MET A 70 0.90 4.89 19.62
CA MET A 70 0.23 3.61 19.70
C MET A 70 -1.07 3.59 18.89
N VAL A 71 -1.86 4.67 18.94
CA VAL A 71 -3.13 4.76 18.21
C VAL A 71 -2.92 4.57 16.71
N GLY A 72 -1.91 5.21 16.13
CA GLY A 72 -1.60 5.05 14.71
C GLY A 72 -1.12 3.65 14.38
N VAL A 73 -0.28 3.07 15.24
CA VAL A 73 0.23 1.69 15.06
C VAL A 73 -0.92 0.69 15.09
N ILE A 74 -1.83 0.81 16.05
CA ILE A 74 -3.00 -0.07 16.17
C ILE A 74 -3.90 0.05 14.95
N SER A 75 -4.18 1.28 14.51
CA SER A 75 -5.04 1.52 13.35
C SER A 75 -4.51 0.84 12.09
N VAL A 76 -3.21 0.95 11.83
CA VAL A 76 -2.58 0.27 10.68
C VAL A 76 -2.58 -1.25 10.88
N ALA A 77 -2.29 -1.73 12.10
CA ALA A 77 -2.28 -3.17 12.39
C ALA A 77 -3.65 -3.80 12.14
N GLU A 78 -4.74 -3.09 12.45
CA GLU A 78 -6.10 -3.56 12.18
C GLU A 78 -6.35 -3.72 10.67
N LEU A 79 -5.85 -2.80 9.85
CA LEU A 79 -5.93 -2.91 8.40
C LEU A 79 -5.05 -4.03 7.85
N VAL A 80 -3.86 -4.22 8.39
CA VAL A 80 -2.97 -5.34 8.05
C VAL A 80 -3.67 -6.67 8.27
N SER A 81 -4.42 -6.80 9.38
CA SER A 81 -5.18 -8.01 9.68
C SER A 81 -6.18 -8.34 8.57
N VAL A 82 -6.87 -7.33 8.04
CA VAL A 82 -7.81 -7.51 6.93
C VAL A 82 -7.09 -8.01 5.67
N VAL A 83 -5.94 -7.43 5.35
CA VAL A 83 -5.13 -7.87 4.20
C VAL A 83 -4.73 -9.33 4.33
N LYS A 84 -4.24 -9.74 5.51
CA LYS A 84 -3.83 -11.12 5.77
C LYS A 84 -4.99 -12.10 5.59
N VAL A 85 -6.14 -11.79 6.17
CA VAL A 85 -7.34 -12.65 6.05
C VAL A 85 -7.78 -12.75 4.59
N PHE A 86 -7.80 -11.63 3.88
CA PHE A 86 -8.14 -11.62 2.45
C PHE A 86 -7.18 -12.51 1.64
N CYS A 87 -5.89 -12.38 1.88
CA CYS A 87 -4.87 -13.18 1.17
C CYS A 87 -5.03 -14.68 1.46
N GLU A 88 -5.27 -15.05 2.73
CA GLU A 88 -5.50 -16.46 3.09
C GLU A 88 -6.74 -17.00 2.40
N ASP A 89 -7.85 -16.24 2.40
CA ASP A 89 -9.09 -16.65 1.76
C ASP A 89 -8.96 -16.82 0.24
N GLU A 90 -8.16 -15.97 -0.39
CA GLU A 90 -8.03 -15.95 -1.86
C GLU A 90 -6.81 -16.72 -2.38
N GLY A 91 -6.00 -17.28 -1.49
CA GLY A 91 -4.79 -18.00 -1.89
C GLY A 91 -3.71 -17.09 -2.48
N ILE A 92 -3.62 -15.86 -2.01
CA ILE A 92 -2.63 -14.87 -2.46
C ILE A 92 -1.48 -14.82 -1.46
N GLU A 93 -0.23 -14.83 -1.93
CA GLU A 93 0.93 -14.65 -1.07
C GLU A 93 1.03 -13.19 -0.61
N TYR A 94 1.61 -12.95 0.56
CA TYR A 94 1.81 -11.60 1.07
C TYR A 94 3.13 -11.50 1.83
N THR A 95 3.70 -10.29 1.80
CA THR A 95 4.91 -9.95 2.55
C THR A 95 4.87 -8.48 2.94
N SER A 96 5.79 -8.08 3.80
CA SER A 96 5.82 -6.71 4.32
C SER A 96 7.24 -6.18 4.41
N TYR A 97 7.35 -4.86 4.37
CA TYR A 97 8.61 -4.14 4.54
C TYR A 97 8.51 -3.16 5.69
N ARG A 98 9.64 -2.87 6.34
CA ARG A 98 9.71 -1.79 7.32
C ARG A 98 9.75 -0.44 6.59
N PRO A 99 9.15 0.61 7.15
CA PRO A 99 9.21 1.95 6.54
C PRO A 99 10.63 2.42 6.22
N THR A 100 11.57 2.13 7.11
CA THR A 100 12.98 2.49 6.92
C THR A 100 13.63 1.80 5.73
N GLU A 101 13.24 0.57 5.42
CA GLU A 101 13.75 -0.16 4.26
C GLU A 101 13.30 0.49 2.96
N ILE A 102 12.03 0.86 2.88
CA ILE A 102 11.45 1.52 1.69
C ILE A 102 12.11 2.88 1.46
N LYS A 103 12.23 3.67 2.53
CA LYS A 103 12.86 5.00 2.47
C LYS A 103 14.30 4.92 2.03
N LYS A 104 15.06 3.98 2.58
CA LYS A 104 16.47 3.78 2.23
C LYS A 104 16.64 3.37 0.78
N TRP A 105 15.79 2.45 0.30
CA TRP A 105 15.82 2.02 -1.09
C TRP A 105 15.50 3.17 -2.03
N ALA A 106 14.48 3.97 -1.72
CA ALA A 106 14.00 5.03 -2.59
C ALA A 106 14.94 6.24 -2.65
N THR A 107 15.52 6.64 -1.51
CA THR A 107 16.24 7.91 -1.38
C THR A 107 17.70 7.76 -0.89
N GLY A 108 18.09 6.57 -0.47
CA GLY A 108 19.38 6.31 0.16
C GLY A 108 19.41 6.58 1.67
N LYS A 109 18.35 7.13 2.24
CA LYS A 109 18.26 7.49 3.67
C LYS A 109 16.99 6.94 4.30
N GLY A 110 17.14 6.09 5.31
CA GLY A 110 16.02 5.46 6.03
C GLY A 110 15.15 6.42 6.84
N ASN A 111 15.58 7.66 7.03
CA ASN A 111 14.84 8.70 7.76
C ASN A 111 14.21 9.76 6.86
N SER A 112 14.09 9.51 5.57
CA SER A 112 13.48 10.46 4.64
C SER A 112 12.04 10.77 5.02
N ASN A 113 11.63 12.04 4.87
CA ASN A 113 10.28 12.48 5.18
C ASN A 113 9.33 12.29 4.00
N LYS A 114 8.04 12.57 4.24
CA LYS A 114 6.97 12.42 3.24
C LYS A 114 7.22 13.25 1.97
N VAL A 115 7.72 14.48 2.12
CA VAL A 115 8.01 15.37 0.99
C VAL A 115 9.06 14.75 0.09
N LYS A 116 10.13 14.20 0.69
CA LYS A 116 11.21 13.56 -0.05
C LYS A 116 10.75 12.31 -0.79
N MET A 117 9.90 11.50 -0.16
CA MET A 117 9.33 10.31 -0.79
C MET A 117 8.44 10.68 -1.98
N LEU A 118 7.62 11.72 -1.83
CA LEU A 118 6.75 12.20 -2.90
C LEU A 118 7.56 12.75 -4.08
N GLU A 119 8.60 13.54 -3.81
CA GLU A 119 9.51 14.05 -4.83
C GLU A 119 10.17 12.91 -5.62
N GLU A 120 10.67 11.91 -4.92
CA GLU A 120 11.33 10.75 -5.54
C GLU A 120 10.38 9.99 -6.47
N ALA A 121 9.15 9.75 -6.02
CA ALA A 121 8.15 9.08 -6.84
C ALA A 121 7.81 9.89 -8.10
N ARG A 122 7.64 11.20 -7.97
CA ARG A 122 7.35 12.08 -9.10
C ARG A 122 8.48 12.16 -10.11
N LEU A 123 9.73 12.05 -9.65
CA LEU A 123 10.88 11.98 -10.53
C LEU A 123 10.94 10.67 -11.32
N ARG A 124 10.58 9.56 -10.68
CA ARG A 124 10.60 8.24 -11.34
C ARG A 124 9.46 8.06 -12.33
N TRP A 125 8.29 8.62 -12.04
CA TRP A 125 7.08 8.47 -12.85
C TRP A 125 6.45 9.82 -13.18
N PRO A 126 7.14 10.66 -14.00
CA PRO A 126 6.63 12.00 -14.32
C PRO A 126 5.31 11.99 -15.10
N GLU A 127 5.01 10.89 -15.79
CA GLU A 127 3.80 10.73 -16.59
C GLU A 127 2.56 10.33 -15.75
N ILE A 128 2.75 9.94 -14.48
CA ILE A 128 1.67 9.52 -13.61
C ILE A 128 1.29 10.67 -12.68
N ASN A 129 -0.02 10.95 -12.57
CA ASN A 129 -0.52 11.92 -11.61
C ASN A 129 -0.55 11.31 -10.20
N ILE A 130 0.52 11.50 -9.45
CA ILE A 130 0.64 11.00 -8.08
C ILE A 130 -0.09 11.97 -7.14
N ILE A 131 -1.20 11.48 -6.58
CA ILE A 131 -2.17 12.28 -5.83
C ILE A 131 -1.61 12.73 -4.48
N ASP A 132 -0.99 11.83 -3.73
CA ASP A 132 -0.48 12.10 -2.37
C ASP A 132 0.73 11.22 -2.02
N ASP A 133 1.24 11.39 -0.80
CA ASP A 133 2.37 10.62 -0.29
C ASP A 133 2.05 9.13 -0.09
N ASN A 134 0.80 8.79 0.21
CA ASN A 134 0.42 7.39 0.38
C ASN A 134 0.50 6.62 -0.95
N MET A 135 0.03 7.22 -2.04
CA MET A 135 0.19 6.66 -3.38
C MET A 135 1.66 6.57 -3.76
N ALA A 136 2.45 7.61 -3.46
CA ALA A 136 3.89 7.63 -3.73
C ALA A 136 4.60 6.48 -3.01
N ASP A 137 4.31 6.27 -1.73
CA ASP A 137 4.91 5.20 -0.92
C ASP A 137 4.54 3.81 -1.48
N ALA A 138 3.30 3.62 -1.88
CA ALA A 138 2.86 2.36 -2.49
C ALA A 138 3.60 2.10 -3.81
N MET A 139 3.78 3.11 -4.65
CA MET A 139 4.51 2.98 -5.92
C MET A 139 5.99 2.66 -5.70
N LEU A 140 6.63 3.33 -4.75
CA LEU A 140 8.04 3.09 -4.43
C LEU A 140 8.23 1.68 -3.83
N MET A 141 7.32 1.24 -2.97
CA MET A 141 7.35 -0.11 -2.41
C MET A 141 7.16 -1.17 -3.50
N LEU A 142 6.29 -0.93 -4.47
CA LEU A 142 6.13 -1.81 -5.62
C LEU A 142 7.42 -1.90 -6.43
N ALA A 143 8.05 -0.79 -6.72
CA ALA A 143 9.32 -0.74 -7.46
C ALA A 143 10.44 -1.49 -6.71
N MET A 144 10.51 -1.33 -5.39
CA MET A 144 11.44 -2.07 -4.56
C MET A 144 11.18 -3.58 -4.63
N THR A 145 9.92 -3.99 -4.56
CA THR A 145 9.53 -5.40 -4.68
C THR A 145 9.94 -5.97 -6.03
N GLN A 146 9.72 -5.25 -7.11
CA GLN A 146 10.13 -5.67 -8.45
C GLN A 146 11.65 -5.88 -8.53
N SER A 147 12.41 -4.99 -7.91
CA SER A 147 13.87 -5.11 -7.83
C SER A 147 14.30 -6.36 -7.04
N ASP A 148 13.66 -6.60 -5.88
CA ASP A 148 14.01 -7.72 -5.00
C ASP A 148 13.71 -9.09 -5.62
N PHE A 149 12.61 -9.20 -6.36
CA PHE A 149 12.16 -10.46 -6.94
C PHE A 149 12.57 -10.66 -8.40
N VAL A 150 13.31 -9.71 -8.97
CA VAL A 150 13.75 -9.76 -10.38
C VAL A 150 12.57 -10.00 -11.32
N LEU A 151 11.52 -9.22 -11.14
CA LEU A 151 10.29 -9.33 -11.93
C LEU A 151 10.45 -8.79 -13.35
#